data_a227307fb852f85d30648f88366b6a2c
#
_entry.id   a227307fb852f85d30648f88366b6a2c
#
_cell.length_a   1.000
_cell.length_b   1.000
_cell.length_c   1.000
_cell.angle_alpha   90.00
_cell.angle_beta   90.00
_cell.angle_gamma   90.00
#
_symmetry.space_group_name_H-M   'P 1'
#
loop_
_entity.id
_entity.type
_entity.pdbx_description
1 polymer ?
#
loop_
_entity_poly.entity_id
_entity_poly.type
_entity_poly.pdbx_seq_one_letter_code
_entity_poly.pdbx_strand_id
1 'polypeptide(L)'
;MVKFLRYHVKSATMKITTTLANMPNIHLTTFIAAPIDRVFDLSRNIDLHKQSMTHHKEEAVAGTRFGLIEKDETVTWKAKHLFKTRILRSKITEMVKPSIFVDEQAEGDFKMMKHEHHFKSCENGTIMIDVIHFKTPYGAMGRFFNTLYLTKYMRRLIEHRNKTIKEFAETDKWKKLLNK
;
A
#
# COMPACT_ATOMS: atom_id res chain seq x y z
N MET A 1 44.20 -8.71 5.40
CA MET A 1 43.31 -7.82 6.17
C MET A 1 41.99 -7.58 5.42
N VAL A 2 41.28 -8.63 4.97
CA VAL A 2 40.04 -8.51 4.15
C VAL A 2 38.89 -9.43 4.66
N LYS A 3 39.01 -10.11 5.81
CA LYS A 3 37.98 -11.06 6.28
C LYS A 3 36.94 -10.50 7.27
N PHE A 4 37.10 -9.28 7.79
CA PHE A 4 36.21 -8.76 8.87
C PHE A 4 34.98 -7.98 8.39
N LEU A 5 34.96 -7.50 7.13
CA LEU A 5 33.82 -6.67 6.65
C LEU A 5 32.58 -7.47 6.19
N ARG A 6 32.75 -8.76 5.87
CA ARG A 6 31.63 -9.57 5.33
C ARG A 6 30.62 -10.07 6.37
N TYR A 7 30.98 -10.13 7.64
CA TYR A 7 30.10 -10.69 8.68
C TYR A 7 29.04 -9.72 9.20
N HIS A 8 29.30 -8.41 9.19
CA HIS A 8 28.35 -7.42 9.72
C HIS A 8 27.16 -7.14 8.77
N VAL A 9 27.39 -7.15 7.46
CA VAL A 9 26.34 -6.91 6.46
C VAL A 9 25.32 -8.08 6.40
N LYS A 10 25.80 -9.33 6.49
CA LYS A 10 24.92 -10.51 6.49
C LYS A 10 24.04 -10.59 7.75
N SER A 11 24.54 -10.17 8.91
CA SER A 11 23.76 -10.21 10.17
C SER A 11 22.65 -9.17 10.21
N ALA A 12 22.86 -7.98 9.68
CA ALA A 12 21.83 -6.92 9.63
C ALA A 12 20.72 -7.28 8.63
N THR A 13 21.06 -7.72 7.42
CA THR A 13 20.11 -8.13 6.39
C THR A 13 19.30 -9.35 6.83
N MET A 14 19.93 -10.34 7.47
CA MET A 14 19.26 -11.54 7.97
C MET A 14 18.30 -11.24 9.12
N LYS A 15 18.65 -10.31 10.03
CA LYS A 15 17.75 -9.88 11.11
C LYS A 15 16.53 -9.11 10.60
N ILE A 16 16.68 -8.27 9.59
CA ILE A 16 15.57 -7.51 8.97
C ILE A 16 14.62 -8.49 8.27
N THR A 17 15.12 -9.42 7.49
CA THR A 17 14.32 -10.42 6.77
C THR A 17 13.56 -11.34 7.73
N THR A 18 14.18 -11.80 8.82
CA THR A 18 13.54 -12.64 9.84
C THR A 18 12.48 -11.87 10.63
N THR A 19 12.68 -10.57 10.85
CA THR A 19 11.71 -9.73 11.57
C THR A 19 10.44 -9.50 10.74
N LEU A 20 10.55 -9.34 9.43
CA LEU A 20 9.39 -9.19 8.52
C LEU A 20 8.60 -10.49 8.37
N ALA A 21 9.27 -11.65 8.30
CA ALA A 21 8.63 -12.96 8.15
C ALA A 21 7.68 -13.33 9.30
N ASN A 22 7.85 -12.75 10.49
CA ASN A 22 7.03 -13.01 11.68
C ASN A 22 5.97 -11.93 11.95
N MET A 23 5.77 -10.97 11.03
CA MET A 23 4.73 -9.95 11.17
C MET A 23 3.43 -10.37 10.51
N PRO A 24 2.26 -9.92 11.03
CA PRO A 24 1.01 -10.04 10.30
C PRO A 24 1.19 -9.44 8.90
N ASN A 25 0.89 -10.23 7.90
CA ASN A 25 0.89 -9.77 6.52
C ASN A 25 -0.49 -10.00 5.88
N ILE A 26 -0.83 -9.13 4.96
CA ILE A 26 -1.96 -9.31 4.06
C ILE A 26 -1.36 -9.48 2.68
N HIS A 27 -1.71 -10.56 2.02
CA HIS A 27 -1.36 -10.83 0.64
C HIS A 27 -2.64 -10.95 -0.16
N LEU A 28 -2.81 -10.12 -1.19
CA LEU A 28 -3.95 -10.11 -2.09
C LEU A 28 -3.44 -10.13 -3.54
N THR A 29 -4.08 -10.92 -4.37
CA THR A 29 -3.83 -10.98 -5.80
C THR A 29 -5.11 -10.64 -6.55
N THR A 30 -5.04 -9.69 -7.47
CA THR A 30 -6.17 -9.23 -8.29
C THR A 30 -5.78 -9.28 -9.75
N PHE A 31 -6.54 -10.04 -10.55
CA PHE A 31 -6.44 -9.97 -12.00
C PHE A 31 -7.29 -8.82 -12.54
N ILE A 32 -6.73 -8.03 -13.46
CA ILE A 32 -7.35 -6.87 -14.09
C ILE A 32 -7.12 -6.97 -15.60
N ALA A 33 -8.20 -7.01 -16.39
CA ALA A 33 -8.16 -7.11 -17.85
C ALA A 33 -7.83 -5.72 -18.47
N ALA A 34 -6.64 -5.20 -18.16
CA ALA A 34 -6.15 -3.92 -18.66
C ALA A 34 -4.62 -3.91 -18.74
N PRO A 35 -4.00 -3.03 -19.59
CA PRO A 35 -2.55 -2.88 -19.70
C PRO A 35 -1.91 -2.48 -18.37
N ILE A 36 -0.70 -2.98 -18.14
CA ILE A 36 0.04 -2.79 -16.87
C ILE A 36 0.26 -1.31 -16.52
N ASP A 37 0.59 -0.48 -17.49
CA ASP A 37 0.80 0.97 -17.27
C ASP A 37 -0.46 1.65 -16.72
N ARG A 38 -1.64 1.30 -17.28
CA ARG A 38 -2.95 1.81 -16.82
C ARG A 38 -3.23 1.37 -15.39
N VAL A 39 -3.04 0.08 -15.08
CA VAL A 39 -3.29 -0.46 -13.74
C VAL A 39 -2.35 0.16 -12.73
N PHE A 40 -1.06 0.29 -13.07
CA PHE A 40 -0.04 0.92 -12.25
C PHE A 40 -0.39 2.38 -11.94
N ASP A 41 -0.70 3.19 -12.97
CA ASP A 41 -1.03 4.61 -12.80
C ASP A 41 -2.34 4.82 -12.03
N LEU A 42 -3.36 4.02 -12.25
CA LEU A 42 -4.57 4.06 -11.44
C LEU A 42 -4.30 3.70 -9.97
N SER A 43 -3.39 2.76 -9.72
CA SER A 43 -3.07 2.32 -8.37
C SER A 43 -2.37 3.39 -7.53
N ARG A 44 -1.59 4.28 -8.17
CA ARG A 44 -0.91 5.42 -7.52
C ARG A 44 -1.65 6.74 -7.67
N ASN A 45 -2.89 6.73 -8.19
CA ASN A 45 -3.69 7.94 -8.39
C ASN A 45 -4.42 8.32 -7.09
N ILE A 46 -4.10 9.51 -6.55
CA ILE A 46 -4.66 10.03 -5.30
C ILE A 46 -6.17 10.27 -5.40
N ASP A 47 -6.66 10.72 -6.56
CA ASP A 47 -8.09 10.97 -6.75
C ASP A 47 -8.89 9.67 -6.78
N LEU A 48 -8.36 8.62 -7.41
CA LEU A 48 -8.98 7.29 -7.38
C LEU A 48 -8.94 6.68 -5.98
N HIS A 49 -7.84 6.86 -5.25
CA HIS A 49 -7.74 6.41 -3.87
C HIS A 49 -8.85 7.03 -3.01
N LYS A 50 -9.04 8.35 -3.06
CA LYS A 50 -10.15 9.04 -2.36
C LYS A 50 -11.51 8.47 -2.73
N GLN A 51 -11.75 8.22 -4.02
CA GLN A 51 -13.02 7.65 -4.50
C GLN A 51 -13.25 6.24 -3.93
N SER A 52 -12.21 5.41 -3.87
CA SER A 52 -12.30 4.05 -3.31
C SER A 52 -12.57 4.03 -1.80
N MET A 53 -12.25 5.11 -1.09
CA MET A 53 -12.37 5.23 0.37
C MET A 53 -13.48 6.19 0.83
N THR A 54 -14.44 6.51 -0.06
CA THR A 54 -15.52 7.48 0.20
C THR A 54 -16.31 7.15 1.48
N HIS A 55 -16.56 5.86 1.77
CA HIS A 55 -17.26 5.44 2.99
C HIS A 55 -16.52 5.80 4.29
N HIS A 56 -15.22 6.03 4.21
CA HIS A 56 -14.36 6.43 5.33
C HIS A 56 -14.12 7.94 5.39
N LYS A 57 -14.73 8.71 4.47
CA LYS A 57 -14.52 10.16 4.33
C LYS A 57 -13.03 10.50 4.28
N GLU A 58 -12.30 9.73 3.46
CA GLU A 58 -10.86 9.89 3.36
C GLU A 58 -10.51 11.10 2.50
N GLU A 59 -9.68 12.00 3.04
CA GLU A 59 -9.24 13.23 2.44
C GLU A 59 -7.72 13.29 2.44
N ALA A 60 -7.12 13.70 1.30
CA ALA A 60 -5.70 14.04 1.24
C ALA A 60 -5.53 15.49 1.70
N VAL A 61 -5.03 15.70 2.93
CA VAL A 61 -4.96 17.02 3.58
C VAL A 61 -3.61 17.71 3.45
N ALA A 62 -2.52 16.97 3.15
CA ALA A 62 -1.18 17.52 2.91
C ALA A 62 -0.36 16.63 1.98
N GLY A 63 0.75 17.15 1.44
CA GLY A 63 1.58 16.50 0.45
C GLY A 63 0.91 16.48 -0.93
N THR A 64 1.11 15.41 -1.70
CA THR A 64 0.45 15.19 -2.99
C THR A 64 -1.02 14.89 -2.77
N ARG A 65 -1.90 15.85 -3.10
CA ARG A 65 -3.34 15.77 -2.79
C ARG A 65 -4.22 15.37 -3.96
N PHE A 66 -3.68 15.33 -5.17
CA PHE A 66 -4.37 14.97 -6.42
C PHE A 66 -3.38 14.45 -7.46
N GLY A 67 -3.89 13.77 -8.48
CA GLY A 67 -3.08 13.22 -9.59
C GLY A 67 -2.25 12.00 -9.18
N LEU A 68 -1.14 11.81 -9.84
CA LEU A 68 -0.24 10.66 -9.67
C LEU A 68 0.86 10.99 -8.67
N ILE A 69 0.94 10.25 -7.57
CA ILE A 69 2.05 10.37 -6.62
C ILE A 69 3.31 9.70 -7.17
N GLU A 70 4.47 10.33 -6.92
CA GLU A 70 5.78 9.90 -7.40
C GLU A 70 6.69 9.43 -6.26
N LYS A 71 7.83 8.82 -6.64
CA LYS A 71 8.85 8.41 -5.68
C LYS A 71 9.29 9.58 -4.82
N ASP A 72 9.54 9.32 -3.54
CA ASP A 72 9.94 10.24 -2.49
C ASP A 72 8.87 11.26 -2.07
N GLU A 73 7.74 11.32 -2.76
CA GLU A 73 6.62 12.14 -2.34
C GLU A 73 5.86 11.54 -1.15
N THR A 74 5.11 12.41 -0.48
CA THR A 74 4.26 12.04 0.66
C THR A 74 2.82 12.45 0.44
N VAL A 75 1.91 11.73 1.05
CA VAL A 75 0.51 12.12 1.20
C VAL A 75 0.08 11.97 2.64
N THR A 76 -0.68 12.93 3.16
CA THR A 76 -1.28 12.86 4.49
C THR A 76 -2.77 12.65 4.36
N TRP A 77 -3.22 11.51 4.81
CA TRP A 77 -4.62 11.10 4.82
C TRP A 77 -5.27 11.45 6.15
N LYS A 78 -6.48 12.00 6.07
CA LYS A 78 -7.40 12.16 7.20
C LYS A 78 -8.64 11.33 6.90
N ALA A 79 -8.93 10.34 7.73
CA ALA A 79 -10.04 9.42 7.52
C ALA A 79 -10.73 9.04 8.83
N LYS A 80 -11.98 8.58 8.74
CA LYS A 80 -12.70 8.02 9.88
C LYS A 80 -12.62 6.50 9.86
N HIS A 81 -11.76 5.93 10.72
CA HIS A 81 -11.64 4.49 10.89
C HIS A 81 -11.98 4.09 12.33
N LEU A 82 -12.78 3.02 12.48
CA LEU A 82 -13.15 2.48 13.79
C LEU A 82 -13.67 3.56 14.75
N PHE A 83 -14.62 4.39 14.26
CA PHE A 83 -15.29 5.49 14.98
C PHE A 83 -14.39 6.67 15.37
N LYS A 84 -13.10 6.67 15.01
CA LYS A 84 -12.16 7.78 15.31
C LYS A 84 -11.64 8.40 14.02
N THR A 85 -11.46 9.71 14.02
CA THR A 85 -10.67 10.39 13.00
C THR A 85 -9.20 10.06 13.21
N ARG A 86 -8.54 9.64 12.14
CA ARG A 86 -7.13 9.24 12.16
C ARG A 86 -6.37 10.01 11.09
N ILE A 87 -5.11 10.23 11.37
CA ILE A 87 -4.15 10.83 10.43
C ILE A 87 -3.11 9.76 10.12
N LEU A 88 -2.85 9.60 8.83
CA LEU A 88 -1.80 8.72 8.30
C LEU A 88 -1.00 9.49 7.27
N ARG A 89 0.29 9.67 7.50
CA ARG A 89 1.22 10.18 6.51
C ARG A 89 2.01 9.03 5.91
N SER A 90 1.82 8.80 4.61
CA SER A 90 2.57 7.82 3.83
C SER A 90 3.61 8.49 2.97
N LYS A 91 4.74 7.81 2.75
CA LYS A 91 5.80 8.18 1.81
C LYS A 91 5.99 7.07 0.80
N ILE A 92 6.17 7.43 -0.48
CA ILE A 92 6.59 6.48 -1.51
C ILE A 92 8.10 6.29 -1.39
N THR A 93 8.53 5.13 -0.90
CA THR A 93 9.95 4.84 -0.63
C THR A 93 10.65 4.16 -1.79
N GLU A 94 9.90 3.45 -2.63
CA GLU A 94 10.41 2.77 -3.82
C GLU A 94 9.43 2.90 -4.98
N MET A 95 9.95 3.04 -6.21
CA MET A 95 9.13 2.99 -7.43
C MET A 95 9.98 2.57 -8.63
N VAL A 96 9.54 1.51 -9.32
CA VAL A 96 10.07 1.04 -10.61
C VAL A 96 8.86 0.85 -11.53
N LYS A 97 8.61 1.85 -12.37
CA LYS A 97 7.45 1.85 -13.30
C LYS A 97 7.64 0.83 -14.43
N PRO A 98 6.60 0.09 -14.80
CA PRO A 98 5.28 -0.03 -14.18
C PRO A 98 5.15 -1.25 -13.26
N SER A 99 6.24 -1.76 -12.67
CA SER A 99 6.31 -3.07 -12.03
C SER A 99 6.12 -3.07 -10.50
N ILE A 100 6.55 -2.01 -9.81
CA ILE A 100 6.46 -1.93 -8.34
C ILE A 100 6.42 -0.48 -7.87
N PHE A 101 5.66 -0.22 -6.81
CA PHE A 101 5.91 0.88 -5.89
C PHE A 101 5.61 0.44 -4.45
N VAL A 102 6.23 1.14 -3.50
CA VAL A 102 6.13 0.87 -2.07
C VAL A 102 5.78 2.15 -1.34
N ASP A 103 4.72 2.11 -0.53
CA ASP A 103 4.41 3.16 0.42
C ASP A 103 4.65 2.70 1.85
N GLU A 104 5.22 3.58 2.66
CA GLU A 104 5.50 3.33 4.07
C GLU A 104 4.92 4.43 4.94
N GLN A 105 4.41 4.05 6.10
CA GLN A 105 3.96 5.01 7.08
C GLN A 105 5.14 5.84 7.59
N ALA A 106 5.10 7.15 7.37
CA ALA A 106 5.99 8.11 8.00
C ALA A 106 5.46 8.55 9.38
N GLU A 107 4.14 8.75 9.50
CA GLU A 107 3.43 9.11 10.72
C GLU A 107 2.07 8.41 10.75
N GLY A 108 1.65 7.90 11.92
CA GLY A 108 0.34 7.24 12.06
C GLY A 108 0.24 6.34 13.29
N ASP A 109 -0.83 5.58 13.37
CA ASP A 109 -1.17 4.77 14.54
C ASP A 109 -0.40 3.45 14.67
N PHE A 110 0.26 2.99 13.60
CA PHE A 110 1.07 1.78 13.64
C PHE A 110 2.48 2.07 14.14
N LYS A 111 3.14 1.09 14.74
CA LYS A 111 4.59 1.17 14.95
C LYS A 111 5.37 1.11 13.64
N MET A 112 4.80 0.42 12.65
CA MET A 112 5.31 0.30 11.29
C MET A 112 4.18 -0.17 10.40
N MET A 113 4.09 0.38 9.19
CA MET A 113 3.26 -0.12 8.11
C MET A 113 4.03 0.07 6.79
N LYS A 114 4.10 -1.00 6.02
CA LYS A 114 4.69 -1.04 4.69
C LYS A 114 3.72 -1.73 3.76
N HIS A 115 3.41 -1.11 2.63
CA HIS A 115 2.56 -1.65 1.59
C HIS A 115 3.33 -1.70 0.27
N GLU A 116 3.51 -2.89 -0.24
CA GLU A 116 4.15 -3.15 -1.52
C GLU A 116 3.07 -3.45 -2.57
N HIS A 117 3.14 -2.75 -3.70
CA HIS A 117 2.29 -2.94 -4.85
C HIS A 117 3.13 -3.50 -6.00
N HIS A 118 2.90 -4.75 -6.38
CA HIS A 118 3.59 -5.41 -7.47
C HIS A 118 2.63 -5.60 -8.65
N PHE A 119 3.14 -5.39 -9.85
CA PHE A 119 2.38 -5.52 -11.09
C PHE A 119 3.14 -6.40 -12.06
N LYS A 120 2.44 -7.34 -12.68
CA LYS A 120 3.00 -8.25 -13.68
C LYS A 120 2.05 -8.33 -14.86
N SER A 121 2.56 -8.02 -16.05
CA SER A 121 1.80 -8.24 -17.30
C SER A 121 1.58 -9.73 -17.53
N CYS A 122 0.40 -10.07 -18.02
CA CYS A 122 0.05 -11.41 -18.50
C CYS A 122 -0.76 -11.30 -19.80
N GLU A 123 -1.05 -12.43 -20.44
CA GLU A 123 -1.60 -12.50 -21.80
C GLU A 123 -2.84 -11.61 -22.02
N ASN A 124 -3.76 -11.57 -21.05
CA ASN A 124 -5.03 -10.85 -21.17
C ASN A 124 -5.17 -9.69 -20.18
N GLY A 125 -4.07 -9.19 -19.60
CA GLY A 125 -4.14 -8.10 -18.63
C GLY A 125 -2.98 -8.01 -17.70
N THR A 126 -3.27 -7.66 -16.43
CA THR A 126 -2.30 -7.42 -15.38
C THR A 126 -2.67 -8.21 -14.13
N ILE A 127 -1.68 -8.85 -13.51
CA ILE A 127 -1.76 -9.38 -12.15
C ILE A 127 -1.21 -8.32 -11.21
N MET A 128 -2.08 -7.77 -10.36
CA MET A 128 -1.73 -6.85 -9.29
C MET A 128 -1.67 -7.59 -7.96
N ILE A 129 -0.57 -7.44 -7.22
CA ILE A 129 -0.33 -8.10 -5.94
C ILE A 129 -0.04 -7.03 -4.90
N ASP A 130 -0.85 -7.01 -3.83
CA ASP A 130 -0.65 -6.17 -2.65
C ASP A 130 -0.09 -7.01 -1.52
N VAL A 131 1.03 -6.55 -0.93
CA VAL A 131 1.64 -7.16 0.25
C VAL A 131 1.77 -6.10 1.34
N ILE A 132 1.03 -6.28 2.46
CA ILE A 132 1.01 -5.30 3.54
C ILE A 132 1.57 -5.94 4.80
N HIS A 133 2.62 -5.31 5.31
CA HIS A 133 3.20 -5.62 6.61
C HIS A 133 2.88 -4.50 7.59
N PHE A 134 2.38 -4.84 8.77
CA PHE A 134 2.12 -3.84 9.79
C PHE A 134 2.42 -4.35 11.18
N LYS A 135 2.76 -3.43 12.10
CA LYS A 135 3.00 -3.70 13.50
C LYS A 135 2.19 -2.73 14.36
N THR A 136 1.34 -3.27 15.23
CA THR A 136 0.53 -2.46 16.13
C THR A 136 1.34 -1.98 17.35
N PRO A 137 0.99 -0.84 17.98
CA PRO A 137 1.69 -0.32 19.15
C PRO A 137 1.42 -1.10 20.45
N TYR A 138 0.40 -1.96 20.47
CA TYR A 138 -0.08 -2.60 21.69
C TYR A 138 0.69 -3.89 22.02
N GLY A 139 0.97 -4.11 23.32
CA GLY A 139 1.72 -5.28 23.83
C GLY A 139 1.06 -6.65 23.58
N ALA A 140 1.51 -7.68 24.28
CA ALA A 140 1.12 -9.09 23.99
C ALA A 140 -0.39 -9.38 24.03
N MET A 141 -1.15 -8.77 24.92
CA MET A 141 -2.60 -8.98 25.06
C MET A 141 -3.42 -8.23 24.01
N GLY A 142 -2.95 -7.04 23.57
CA GLY A 142 -3.54 -6.32 22.43
C GLY A 142 -3.23 -6.98 21.07
N ARG A 143 -2.17 -7.78 20.99
CA ARG A 143 -1.78 -8.49 19.76
C ARG A 143 -2.83 -9.49 19.29
N PHE A 144 -3.41 -10.27 20.17
CA PHE A 144 -4.32 -11.36 19.78
C PHE A 144 -5.65 -10.82 19.22
N PHE A 145 -6.31 -9.91 19.93
CA PHE A 145 -7.59 -9.33 19.49
C PHE A 145 -7.42 -8.34 18.33
N ASN A 146 -6.40 -7.46 18.39
CA ASN A 146 -6.16 -6.49 17.33
C ASN A 146 -5.67 -7.11 16.03
N THR A 147 -4.81 -8.14 16.08
CA THR A 147 -4.24 -8.70 14.85
C THR A 147 -5.32 -9.34 13.98
N LEU A 148 -6.20 -10.18 14.55
CA LEU A 148 -7.25 -10.84 13.77
C LEU A 148 -8.30 -9.86 13.25
N TYR A 149 -8.81 -8.98 14.11
CA TYR A 149 -9.83 -7.99 13.72
C TYR A 149 -9.26 -6.97 12.73
N LEU A 150 -8.10 -6.41 13.06
CA LEU A 150 -7.45 -5.39 12.23
C LEU A 150 -6.99 -5.96 10.88
N THR A 151 -6.46 -7.18 10.84
CA THR A 151 -6.10 -7.85 9.59
C THR A 151 -7.31 -8.05 8.68
N LYS A 152 -8.43 -8.51 9.22
CA LYS A 152 -9.68 -8.65 8.45
C LYS A 152 -10.19 -7.29 7.96
N TYR A 153 -10.13 -6.28 8.81
CA TYR A 153 -10.54 -4.93 8.49
C TYR A 153 -9.69 -4.34 7.36
N MET A 154 -8.37 -4.35 7.51
CA MET A 154 -7.42 -3.87 6.49
C MET A 154 -7.56 -4.62 5.17
N ARG A 155 -7.71 -5.95 5.23
CA ARG A 155 -7.95 -6.78 4.03
C ARG A 155 -9.18 -6.29 3.26
N ARG A 156 -10.31 -6.05 3.93
CA ARG A 156 -11.54 -5.54 3.30
C ARG A 156 -11.36 -4.16 2.65
N LEU A 157 -10.58 -3.28 3.28
CA LEU A 157 -10.25 -1.97 2.70
C LEU A 157 -9.52 -2.13 1.38
N ILE A 158 -8.48 -2.99 1.36
CA ILE A 158 -7.68 -3.21 0.14
C ILE A 158 -8.49 -3.94 -0.92
N GLU A 159 -9.29 -4.94 -0.57
CA GLU A 159 -10.20 -5.61 -1.50
C GLU A 159 -11.16 -4.62 -2.16
N HIS A 160 -11.73 -3.70 -1.39
CA HIS A 160 -12.61 -2.65 -1.92
C HIS A 160 -11.86 -1.69 -2.86
N ARG A 161 -10.66 -1.23 -2.46
CA ARG A 161 -9.78 -0.42 -3.31
C ARG A 161 -9.46 -1.13 -4.62
N ASN A 162 -9.06 -2.40 -4.56
CA ASN A 162 -8.70 -3.18 -5.73
C ASN A 162 -9.88 -3.39 -6.68
N LYS A 163 -11.09 -3.59 -6.14
CA LYS A 163 -12.32 -3.64 -6.93
C LYS A 163 -12.56 -2.33 -7.68
N THR A 164 -12.35 -1.19 -7.03
CA THR A 164 -12.48 0.14 -7.67
C THR A 164 -11.43 0.33 -8.77
N ILE A 165 -10.16 -0.02 -8.50
CA ILE A 165 -9.09 0.06 -9.52
C ILE A 165 -9.44 -0.82 -10.72
N LYS A 166 -9.89 -2.06 -10.49
CA LYS A 166 -10.32 -2.98 -11.54
C LYS A 166 -11.45 -2.40 -12.38
N GLU A 167 -12.49 -1.89 -11.75
CA GLU A 167 -13.63 -1.26 -12.43
C GLU A 167 -13.19 -0.09 -13.32
N PHE A 168 -12.32 0.79 -12.80
CA PHE A 168 -11.82 1.93 -13.57
C PHE A 168 -10.92 1.47 -14.72
N ALA A 169 -10.02 0.51 -14.48
CA ALA A 169 -9.08 0.03 -15.48
C ALA A 169 -9.75 -0.69 -16.65
N GLU A 170 -10.81 -1.46 -16.38
CA GLU A 170 -11.53 -2.29 -17.37
C GLU A 170 -12.63 -1.54 -18.12
N THR A 171 -12.95 -0.29 -17.73
CA THR A 171 -13.96 0.54 -18.39
C THR A 171 -13.35 1.86 -18.85
N ASP A 172 -14.11 2.71 -19.56
CA ASP A 172 -13.66 4.04 -19.98
C ASP A 172 -13.48 5.08 -18.85
N LYS A 173 -13.76 4.70 -17.60
CA LYS A 173 -13.64 5.57 -16.43
C LYS A 173 -12.20 6.06 -16.18
N TRP A 174 -11.18 5.24 -16.54
CA TRP A 174 -9.78 5.62 -16.42
C TRP A 174 -9.41 6.89 -17.16
N LYS A 175 -10.09 7.17 -18.33
CA LYS A 175 -9.83 8.37 -19.15
C LYS A 175 -10.03 9.67 -18.37
N LYS A 176 -10.97 9.69 -17.42
CA LYS A 176 -11.26 10.87 -16.56
C LYS A 176 -10.13 11.19 -15.59
N LEU A 177 -9.25 10.24 -15.29
CA LEU A 177 -8.18 10.37 -14.31
C LEU A 177 -6.79 10.44 -14.94
N LEU A 178 -6.57 9.77 -16.07
CA LEU A 178 -5.23 9.63 -16.69
C LEU A 178 -5.06 10.48 -17.97
N ASN A 179 -6.14 11.00 -18.59
CA ASN A 179 -6.08 11.83 -19.81
C ASN A 179 -6.18 13.33 -19.48
N LYS A 180 -5.53 13.80 -18.42
CA LYS A 180 -5.44 15.23 -18.08
C LYS A 180 -4.20 15.85 -18.62
#